data_31ed5679586b628f972182545037ade7
#
_entry.id   31ed5679586b628f972182545037ade7
#
_cell.length_a   1.000
_cell.length_b   1.000
_cell.length_c   1.000
_cell.angle_alpha   90.00
_cell.angle_beta   90.00
_cell.angle_gamma   90.00
#
_symmetry.space_group_name_H-M   'P 1'
#
loop_
_entity.id
_entity.type
_entity.pdbx_description
1 polymer ?
#
loop_
_entity_poly.entity_id
_entity_poly.type
_entity_poly.pdbx_seq_one_letter_code
_entity_poly.pdbx_strand_id
1 'polypeptide(L)'
;MSNILKAFINTINSYQSNVSTLTNGNNRANNMGAGLEEFIKDIFAGTINETNEQNRLTTFSQTYSYSGNKNNPPDLILANSDAIEIKKLESHNTAIALNSSYPKAKLFSNSSMITTACRNCEENWTVKDMLYVIGNVPKNTNSLK
;
A
#
# COMPACT_ATOMS: atom_id res chain seq x y z
N MET A 1 -2.15 -3.71 16.69
CA MET A 1 -3.05 -3.90 15.53
C MET A 1 -3.11 -2.57 14.79
N SER A 2 -2.72 -2.56 13.52
CA SER A 2 -2.83 -1.37 12.67
C SER A 2 -4.23 -1.32 12.05
N ASN A 3 -4.72 -0.11 11.76
CA ASN A 3 -5.99 0.13 11.10
C ASN A 3 -5.99 1.50 10.41
N ILE A 4 -7.05 1.79 9.64
CA ILE A 4 -7.19 3.02 8.89
C ILE A 4 -7.12 4.28 9.76
N LEU A 5 -7.66 4.23 10.99
CA LEU A 5 -7.63 5.39 11.90
C LEU A 5 -6.21 5.74 12.33
N LYS A 6 -5.39 4.73 12.64
CA LYS A 6 -3.96 4.94 12.92
C LYS A 6 -3.22 5.50 11.70
N ALA A 7 -3.51 4.97 10.52
CA ALA A 7 -2.92 5.48 9.28
C ALA A 7 -3.27 6.96 9.06
N PHE A 8 -4.51 7.39 9.30
CA PHE A 8 -4.90 8.80 9.25
C PHE A 8 -4.12 9.66 10.23
N ILE A 9 -4.00 9.23 11.49
CA ILE A 9 -3.24 9.95 12.52
C ILE A 9 -1.77 10.08 12.09
N ASN A 10 -1.17 9.00 11.60
CA ASN A 10 0.21 8.99 11.12
C ASN A 10 0.40 9.93 9.93
N THR A 11 -0.55 9.97 8.99
CA THR A 11 -0.52 10.88 7.85
C THR A 11 -0.55 12.33 8.29
N ILE A 12 -1.43 12.70 9.22
CA ILE A 12 -1.54 14.06 9.74
C ILE A 12 -0.26 14.47 10.47
N ASN A 13 0.32 13.57 11.26
CA ASN A 13 1.51 13.85 12.06
C ASN A 13 2.80 13.86 11.24
N SER A 14 2.85 13.13 10.13
CA SER A 14 4.07 13.02 9.32
C SER A 14 4.33 14.21 8.41
N TYR A 15 3.32 14.98 8.03
CA TYR A 15 3.34 16.13 7.12
C TYR A 15 4.50 16.18 6.09
N GLN A 16 4.95 15.01 5.65
CA GLN A 16 5.95 14.89 4.60
C GLN A 16 5.27 14.61 3.28
N SER A 17 5.06 15.65 2.51
CA SER A 17 4.48 15.55 1.18
C SER A 17 5.46 15.06 0.11
N ASN A 18 6.71 14.77 0.44
CA ASN A 18 7.74 14.41 -0.56
C ASN A 18 8.00 12.90 -0.61
N VAL A 19 7.54 12.28 -1.67
CA VAL A 19 7.82 10.87 -2.01
C VAL A 19 9.24 10.69 -2.56
N SER A 20 9.95 11.77 -2.88
CA SER A 20 11.25 11.75 -3.58
C SER A 20 12.43 11.23 -2.76
N THR A 21 12.33 11.19 -1.44
CA THR A 21 13.41 10.71 -0.58
C THR A 21 13.52 9.18 -0.52
N LEU A 22 12.55 8.46 -1.08
CA LEU A 22 12.44 7.01 -0.96
C LEU A 22 12.98 6.23 -2.18
N THR A 23 13.45 6.90 -3.25
CA THR A 23 13.77 6.19 -4.49
C THR A 23 15.08 6.65 -5.11
N ASN A 24 16.11 5.82 -5.00
CA ASN A 24 17.35 5.88 -5.81
C ASN A 24 17.21 4.92 -6.99
N GLY A 25 16.87 5.40 -8.19
CA GLY A 25 16.81 4.54 -9.37
C GLY A 25 16.46 5.27 -10.68
N ASN A 26 16.86 4.68 -11.80
CA ASN A 26 16.84 5.30 -13.14
C ASN A 26 15.49 5.27 -13.88
N ASN A 27 14.42 4.68 -13.32
CA ASN A 27 13.12 4.62 -13.97
C ASN A 27 12.04 5.29 -13.10
N ARG A 28 11.80 6.57 -13.39
CA ARG A 28 10.93 7.45 -12.61
C ARG A 28 9.51 6.93 -12.41
N ALA A 29 8.88 6.36 -13.42
CA ALA A 29 7.47 5.93 -13.32
C ALA A 29 7.29 4.73 -12.40
N ASN A 30 8.21 3.76 -12.47
CA ASN A 30 8.21 2.59 -11.58
C ASN A 30 8.65 2.98 -10.17
N ASN A 31 9.63 3.88 -10.05
CA ASN A 31 10.15 4.35 -8.77
C ASN A 31 9.11 5.14 -7.98
N MET A 32 8.28 5.95 -8.64
CA MET A 32 7.21 6.69 -7.96
C MET A 32 6.06 5.80 -7.51
N GLY A 33 5.76 4.72 -8.25
CA GLY A 33 4.78 3.72 -7.81
C GLY A 33 5.29 2.97 -6.58
N ALA A 34 6.53 2.51 -6.63
CA ALA A 34 7.20 1.87 -5.49
C ALA A 34 7.34 2.82 -4.29
N GLY A 35 7.66 4.08 -4.53
CA GLY A 35 7.74 5.10 -3.48
C GLY A 35 6.41 5.36 -2.78
N LEU A 36 5.30 5.40 -3.52
CA LEU A 36 3.97 5.51 -2.93
C LEU A 36 3.62 4.26 -2.10
N GLU A 37 3.91 3.07 -2.61
CA GLU A 37 3.67 1.82 -1.89
C GLU A 37 4.45 1.76 -0.57
N GLU A 38 5.74 2.11 -0.59
CA GLU A 38 6.58 2.17 0.61
C GLU A 38 6.07 3.23 1.61
N PHE A 39 5.69 4.42 1.13
CA PHE A 39 5.09 5.45 1.97
C PHE A 39 3.81 4.96 2.66
N ILE A 40 2.93 4.27 1.93
CA ILE A 40 1.69 3.72 2.51
C ILE A 40 2.01 2.61 3.52
N LYS A 41 3.01 1.77 3.26
CA LYS A 41 3.50 0.79 4.25
C LYS A 41 3.94 1.49 5.54
N ASP A 42 4.74 2.54 5.43
CA ASP A 42 5.19 3.29 6.60
C ASP A 42 4.04 3.95 7.37
N ILE A 43 3.07 4.51 6.66
CA ILE A 43 1.89 5.15 7.26
C ILE A 43 1.08 4.15 8.09
N PHE A 44 0.78 2.99 7.55
CA PHE A 44 0.02 1.97 8.28
C PHE A 44 0.83 1.30 9.39
N ALA A 45 2.13 1.11 9.19
CA ALA A 45 3.02 0.54 10.21
C ALA A 45 3.43 1.55 11.29
N GLY A 46 3.36 2.85 11.00
CA GLY A 46 3.83 3.92 11.89
C GLY A 46 5.36 4.06 11.90
N THR A 47 6.01 3.69 10.79
CA THR A 47 7.48 3.66 10.66
C THR A 47 8.05 4.81 9.83
N ILE A 48 7.26 5.82 9.51
CA ILE A 48 7.66 6.91 8.59
C ILE A 48 8.92 7.67 9.05
N ASN A 49 9.19 7.71 10.35
CA ASN A 49 10.37 8.34 10.95
C ASN A 49 11.40 7.31 11.44
N GLU A 50 11.21 6.02 11.15
CA GLU A 50 12.16 4.97 11.55
C GLU A 50 13.38 5.00 10.61
N THR A 51 14.54 5.23 11.18
CA THR A 51 15.82 5.31 10.43
C THR A 51 16.56 3.98 10.40
N ASN A 52 16.22 3.07 11.30
CA ASN A 52 16.80 1.74 11.34
C ASN A 52 15.98 0.78 10.47
N GLU A 53 16.56 0.37 9.34
CA GLU A 53 15.87 -0.50 8.38
C GLU A 53 15.48 -1.85 8.98
N GLN A 54 16.27 -2.42 9.89
CA GLN A 54 15.93 -3.69 10.53
C GLN A 54 14.69 -3.55 11.44
N ASN A 55 14.58 -2.46 12.18
CA ASN A 55 13.40 -2.15 13.00
C ASN A 55 12.17 -1.94 12.12
N ARG A 56 12.34 -1.20 11.01
CA ARG A 56 11.29 -0.95 10.03
C ARG A 56 10.75 -2.27 9.44
N LEU A 57 11.63 -3.16 8.97
CA LEU A 57 11.25 -4.47 8.42
C LEU A 57 10.60 -5.37 9.48
N THR A 58 11.08 -5.35 10.70
CA THR A 58 10.48 -6.08 11.82
C THR A 58 9.04 -5.59 12.07
N THR A 59 8.83 -4.28 12.08
CA THR A 59 7.50 -3.69 12.24
C THR A 59 6.58 -4.04 11.06
N PHE A 60 7.09 -4.05 9.83
CA PHE A 60 6.35 -4.49 8.65
C PHE A 60 5.88 -5.95 8.78
N SER A 61 6.75 -6.86 9.21
CA SER A 61 6.40 -8.27 9.39
C SER A 61 5.33 -8.51 10.48
N GLN A 62 5.21 -7.59 11.43
CA GLN A 62 4.16 -7.62 12.45
C GLN A 62 2.86 -6.92 12.01
N THR A 63 2.96 -6.00 11.07
CA THR A 63 1.83 -5.19 10.59
C THR A 63 1.10 -5.86 9.44
N TYR A 64 1.83 -6.52 8.56
CA TYR A 64 1.31 -7.12 7.33
C TYR A 64 1.43 -8.64 7.37
N SER A 65 0.34 -9.33 7.10
CA SER A 65 0.33 -10.77 6.83
C SER A 65 0.70 -11.08 5.38
N TYR A 66 0.53 -10.12 4.47
CA TYR A 66 0.86 -10.24 3.06
C TYR A 66 1.38 -8.94 2.48
N SER A 67 2.46 -9.03 1.71
CA SER A 67 2.95 -7.99 0.81
C SER A 67 2.97 -8.55 -0.60
N GLY A 68 2.20 -7.93 -1.47
CA GLY A 68 1.87 -8.44 -2.79
C GLY A 68 2.97 -8.27 -3.84
N ASN A 69 2.59 -8.52 -5.07
CA ASN A 69 3.40 -8.30 -6.25
C ASN A 69 2.66 -7.39 -7.24
N LYS A 70 3.37 -6.92 -8.27
CA LYS A 70 2.84 -5.98 -9.27
C LYS A 70 1.69 -6.52 -10.15
N ASN A 71 1.44 -7.82 -10.14
CA ASN A 71 0.56 -8.47 -11.11
C ASN A 71 -0.77 -8.94 -10.52
N ASN A 72 -0.85 -9.11 -9.20
CA ASN A 72 -2.00 -9.70 -8.53
C ASN A 72 -2.43 -8.85 -7.33
N PRO A 73 -3.74 -8.58 -7.19
CA PRO A 73 -4.26 -7.94 -5.99
C PRO A 73 -4.22 -8.88 -4.78
N PRO A 74 -4.22 -8.36 -3.58
CA PRO A 74 -4.01 -6.96 -3.21
C PRO A 74 -2.51 -6.61 -3.11
N ASP A 75 -2.19 -5.33 -2.98
CA ASP A 75 -0.82 -4.91 -2.70
C ASP A 75 -0.39 -5.32 -1.28
N LEU A 76 -1.29 -5.19 -0.30
CA LEU A 76 -1.01 -5.49 1.11
C LEU A 76 -2.22 -6.14 1.79
N ILE A 77 -1.97 -6.94 2.83
CA ILE A 77 -2.99 -7.33 3.82
C ILE A 77 -2.49 -6.97 5.21
N LEU A 78 -3.26 -6.18 5.94
CA LEU A 78 -3.01 -5.92 7.35
C LEU A 78 -3.29 -7.18 8.18
N ALA A 79 -2.39 -7.52 9.08
CA ALA A 79 -2.50 -8.72 9.90
C ALA A 79 -3.84 -8.78 10.65
N ASN A 80 -4.62 -9.80 10.37
CA ASN A 80 -5.97 -10.04 10.88
C ASN A 80 -6.97 -8.90 10.60
N SER A 81 -6.79 -8.15 9.50
CA SER A 81 -7.65 -7.02 9.12
C SER A 81 -7.81 -6.95 7.59
N ASP A 82 -7.89 -5.74 7.06
CA ASP A 82 -8.30 -5.43 5.70
C ASP A 82 -7.20 -5.66 4.67
N ALA A 83 -7.60 -5.86 3.44
CA ALA A 83 -6.73 -5.84 2.28
C ALA A 83 -6.63 -4.42 1.72
N ILE A 84 -5.45 -4.04 1.26
CA ILE A 84 -5.15 -2.71 0.73
C ILE A 84 -4.70 -2.83 -0.73
N GLU A 85 -5.29 -2.03 -1.58
CA GLU A 85 -4.88 -1.84 -2.97
C GLU A 85 -4.48 -0.38 -3.17
N ILE A 86 -3.28 -0.14 -3.71
CA ILE A 86 -2.69 1.18 -3.86
C ILE A 86 -2.74 1.61 -5.33
N LYS A 87 -3.30 2.77 -5.60
CA LYS A 87 -3.39 3.33 -6.95
C LYS A 87 -2.71 4.68 -7.01
N LYS A 88 -1.80 4.83 -7.97
CA LYS A 88 -1.15 6.10 -8.27
C LYS A 88 -1.90 6.85 -9.36
N LEU A 89 -2.18 8.13 -9.14
CA LEU A 89 -2.63 9.07 -10.15
C LEU A 89 -1.53 10.09 -10.45
N GLU A 90 -1.30 10.39 -11.72
CA GLU A 90 -0.31 11.38 -12.18
C GLU A 90 -0.93 12.72 -12.58
N SER A 91 -2.26 12.79 -12.61
CA SER A 91 -3.02 14.00 -12.94
C SER A 91 -4.34 14.03 -12.18
N HIS A 92 -4.78 15.22 -11.79
CA HIS A 92 -6.04 15.42 -11.07
C HIS A 92 -7.30 14.98 -11.82
N ASN A 93 -7.26 14.98 -13.16
CA ASN A 93 -8.40 14.63 -14.00
C ASN A 93 -8.27 13.25 -14.64
N THR A 94 -7.32 12.44 -14.19
CA THR A 94 -7.17 11.07 -14.71
C THR A 94 -8.21 10.17 -14.06
N ALA A 95 -8.94 9.42 -14.88
CA ALA A 95 -9.80 8.36 -14.38
C ALA A 95 -8.96 7.31 -13.65
N ILE A 96 -9.46 6.83 -12.51
CA ILE A 96 -8.81 5.76 -11.78
C ILE A 96 -8.94 4.47 -12.58
N ALA A 97 -7.82 3.94 -13.06
CA ALA A 97 -7.80 2.66 -13.75
C ALA A 97 -7.95 1.52 -12.73
N LEU A 98 -9.17 1.09 -12.52
CA LEU A 98 -9.50 -0.03 -11.65
C LEU A 98 -9.58 -1.38 -12.39
N ASN A 99 -9.28 -1.38 -13.68
CA ASN A 99 -9.53 -2.49 -14.61
C ASN A 99 -8.68 -3.74 -14.31
N SER A 100 -7.48 -3.58 -13.79
CA SER A 100 -6.56 -4.70 -13.51
C SER A 100 -6.78 -5.34 -12.14
N SER A 101 -7.40 -4.62 -11.22
CA SER A 101 -7.57 -5.03 -9.84
C SER A 101 -9.01 -4.95 -9.37
N TYR A 102 -9.92 -5.17 -10.25
CA TYR A 102 -11.32 -5.35 -9.99
C TYR A 102 -11.83 -4.66 -8.71
N PRO A 103 -12.45 -3.47 -8.80
CA PRO A 103 -12.89 -2.71 -7.64
C PRO A 103 -14.01 -3.45 -6.93
N LYS A 104 -13.66 -4.26 -5.96
CA LYS A 104 -14.63 -4.94 -5.08
C LYS A 104 -14.49 -4.40 -3.68
N ALA A 105 -15.63 -4.30 -3.01
CA ALA A 105 -15.65 -4.00 -1.57
C ALA A 105 -15.01 -5.12 -0.73
N LYS A 106 -14.94 -6.33 -1.27
CA LYS A 106 -14.48 -7.54 -0.58
C LYS A 106 -13.47 -8.34 -1.39
N LEU A 107 -12.45 -8.85 -0.71
CA LEU A 107 -11.51 -9.85 -1.21
C LEU A 107 -11.88 -11.21 -0.63
N PHE A 108 -12.04 -12.20 -1.48
CA PHE A 108 -12.33 -13.58 -1.07
C PHE A 108 -11.10 -14.47 -1.20
N SER A 109 -10.85 -15.35 -0.24
CA SER A 109 -9.70 -16.27 -0.24
C SER A 109 -9.73 -17.27 -1.41
N ASN A 110 -10.90 -17.56 -1.97
CA ASN A 110 -11.08 -18.42 -3.14
C ASN A 110 -11.02 -17.66 -4.49
N SER A 111 -10.71 -16.35 -4.48
CA SER A 111 -10.57 -15.56 -5.71
C SER A 111 -9.47 -16.14 -6.61
N SER A 112 -9.75 -16.28 -7.91
CA SER A 112 -8.76 -16.68 -8.91
C SER A 112 -7.71 -15.60 -9.20
N MET A 113 -7.95 -14.35 -8.76
CA MET A 113 -7.06 -13.21 -8.98
C MET A 113 -5.89 -13.14 -8.01
N ILE A 114 -5.99 -13.78 -6.84
CA ILE A 114 -4.97 -13.72 -5.80
C ILE A 114 -3.94 -14.84 -5.95
N THR A 115 -2.74 -14.60 -5.45
CA THR A 115 -1.67 -15.61 -5.42
C THR A 115 -1.93 -16.67 -4.34
N THR A 116 -1.27 -17.82 -4.46
CA THR A 116 -1.27 -18.84 -3.40
C THR A 116 -0.69 -18.30 -2.09
N ALA A 117 0.35 -17.46 -2.16
CA ALA A 117 0.93 -16.81 -0.99
C ALA A 117 -0.09 -15.90 -0.29
N CYS A 118 -0.86 -15.11 -1.04
CA CYS A 118 -1.94 -14.30 -0.49
C CYS A 118 -3.03 -15.18 0.17
N ARG A 119 -3.42 -16.26 -0.48
CA ARG A 119 -4.45 -17.18 0.05
C ARG A 119 -4.03 -17.81 1.38
N ASN A 120 -2.76 -18.09 1.55
CA ASN A 120 -2.21 -18.79 2.71
C ASN A 120 -1.56 -17.86 3.74
N CYS A 121 -1.71 -16.53 3.60
CA CYS A 121 -1.04 -15.57 4.48
C CYS A 121 -1.58 -15.56 5.92
N GLU A 122 -2.79 -16.00 6.11
CA GLU A 122 -3.44 -16.15 7.43
C GLU A 122 -4.24 -17.45 7.48
N GLU A 123 -4.39 -18.01 8.68
CA GLU A 123 -5.19 -19.21 8.87
C GLU A 123 -6.68 -18.92 8.74
N ASN A 124 -7.38 -19.76 7.98
CA ASN A 124 -8.85 -19.82 7.91
C ASN A 124 -9.57 -18.51 7.52
N TRP A 125 -8.87 -17.53 6.93
CA TRP A 125 -9.57 -16.36 6.44
C TRP A 125 -10.41 -16.69 5.19
N THR A 126 -11.59 -16.12 5.10
CA THR A 126 -12.52 -16.35 3.98
C THR A 126 -12.80 -15.08 3.20
N VAL A 127 -12.88 -13.96 3.89
CA VAL A 127 -13.21 -12.66 3.29
C VAL A 127 -12.53 -11.52 4.07
N LYS A 128 -12.06 -10.51 3.35
CA LYS A 128 -11.51 -9.26 3.89
C LYS A 128 -12.16 -8.06 3.21
N ASP A 129 -12.27 -6.95 3.90
CA ASP A 129 -12.63 -5.69 3.27
C ASP A 129 -11.48 -5.18 2.39
N MET A 130 -11.84 -4.55 1.26
CA MET A 130 -10.87 -3.94 0.35
C MET A 130 -10.81 -2.42 0.58
N LEU A 131 -9.65 -1.95 0.97
CA LEU A 131 -9.34 -0.52 1.10
C LEU A 131 -8.52 -0.07 -0.10
N TYR A 132 -9.04 0.89 -0.87
CA TYR A 132 -8.31 1.53 -1.96
C TYR A 132 -7.64 2.80 -1.46
N VAL A 133 -6.32 2.85 -1.55
CA VAL A 133 -5.53 4.04 -1.23
C VAL A 133 -5.06 4.68 -2.52
N ILE A 134 -5.51 5.92 -2.77
CA ILE A 134 -5.22 6.62 -4.01
C ILE A 134 -4.24 7.76 -3.71
N GLY A 135 -3.03 7.65 -4.22
CA GLY A 135 -2.01 8.70 -4.15
C GLY A 135 -1.95 9.52 -5.44
N ASN A 136 -2.21 10.81 -5.33
CA ASN A 136 -2.01 11.72 -6.45
C ASN A 136 -0.58 12.28 -6.42
N VAL A 137 0.25 11.83 -7.36
CA VAL A 137 1.65 12.26 -7.51
C VAL A 137 1.83 12.82 -8.91
N PRO A 138 1.68 14.15 -9.12
CA PRO A 138 1.79 14.77 -10.43
C PRO A 138 3.16 14.53 -11.07
N LYS A 139 3.18 14.39 -12.39
CA LYS A 139 4.41 14.07 -13.18
C LYS A 139 5.57 15.06 -12.93
N ASN A 140 5.26 16.30 -12.63
CA ASN A 140 6.24 17.38 -12.50
C ASN A 140 6.61 17.69 -11.05
N THR A 141 6.08 16.97 -10.10
CA THR A 141 6.37 17.13 -8.67
C THR A 141 6.63 15.78 -8.02
N ASN A 142 7.38 15.78 -6.95
CA ASN A 142 7.58 14.59 -6.12
C ASN A 142 6.72 14.65 -4.85
N SER A 143 5.74 15.56 -4.79
CA SER A 143 4.88 15.72 -3.63
C SER A 143 3.54 15.01 -3.82
N LEU A 144 3.07 14.35 -2.78
CA LEU A 144 1.71 13.87 -2.63
C LEU A 144 0.77 15.08 -2.46
N LYS A 145 -0.40 15.01 -3.09
CA LYS A 145 -1.49 15.96 -2.91
C LYS A 145 -2.73 15.24 -2.43
#